data_e75eb22f91b1545084f1c5c5103ab05f
#
_entry.id   e75eb22f91b1545084f1c5c5103ab05f
#
_cell.length_a   1.000
_cell.length_b   1.000
_cell.length_c   1.000
_cell.angle_alpha   90.00
_cell.angle_beta   90.00
_cell.angle_gamma   90.00
#
_symmetry.space_group_name_H-M   'P 1'
#
loop_
_entity.id
_entity.type
_entity.pdbx_description
1 polymer ?
#
loop_
_entity_poly.entity_id
_entity_poly.type
_entity_poly.pdbx_seq_one_letter_code
_entity_poly.pdbx_strand_id
1 'polypeptide(L)'
;TYIEKDSSINEQIDRMRHSATRAILERDDVIVVASVSCIYGIGSVETYSAMTFQIQPGDRIDEKKLMADLVALQYKRNDQAFERGTFRRRGDTIELFPAHYEDRAWRISLFGDEIEAITEFDPLTGKKTATLEQVRIYANSHYVTPRPTLNQAVVAIKAELKARLDWMVANGKLLEAQRLEQRTTFDIEMIQATGSCAG
;
A
#
# COMPACT_ATOMS: atom_id res chain seq x y z
N THR A 1 -32.04 -5.98 -17.45
CA THR A 1 -31.35 -4.67 -17.37
C THR A 1 -30.07 -4.90 -16.59
N TYR A 2 -28.94 -4.84 -17.27
CA TYR A 2 -27.62 -4.91 -16.62
C TYR A 2 -27.39 -3.55 -15.95
N ILE A 3 -27.37 -3.51 -14.65
CA ILE A 3 -27.00 -2.32 -13.91
C ILE A 3 -25.49 -2.49 -13.57
N GLU A 4 -24.67 -1.76 -14.28
CA GLU A 4 -23.26 -1.64 -13.97
C GLU A 4 -23.14 -0.96 -12.60
N LYS A 5 -22.76 -1.74 -11.60
CA LYS A 5 -22.59 -1.24 -10.25
C LYS A 5 -21.14 -0.80 -10.16
N ASP A 6 -20.89 0.50 -10.27
CA ASP A 6 -19.59 1.07 -9.93
C ASP A 6 -19.25 0.71 -8.49
N SER A 7 -18.25 -0.13 -8.32
CA SER A 7 -17.69 -0.44 -7.01
C SER A 7 -16.75 0.68 -6.58
N SER A 8 -17.30 1.85 -6.26
CA SER A 8 -16.49 2.88 -5.60
C SER A 8 -16.17 2.42 -4.18
N ILE A 9 -14.88 2.34 -3.86
CA ILE A 9 -14.45 2.10 -2.47
C ILE A 9 -14.90 3.31 -1.66
N ASN A 10 -15.74 3.06 -0.65
CA ASN A 10 -16.11 4.11 0.28
C ASN A 10 -14.89 4.36 1.19
N GLU A 11 -14.23 5.50 1.03
CA GLU A 11 -13.02 5.87 1.75
C GLU A 11 -13.19 5.86 3.28
N GLN A 12 -14.36 6.22 3.76
CA GLN A 12 -14.65 6.19 5.19
C GLN A 12 -14.68 4.76 5.71
N ILE A 13 -15.31 3.84 4.98
CA ILE A 13 -15.34 2.41 5.36
C ILE A 13 -13.94 1.82 5.31
N ASP A 14 -13.17 2.14 4.28
CA ASP A 14 -11.79 1.68 4.14
C ASP A 14 -10.92 2.16 5.30
N ARG A 15 -10.97 3.45 5.65
CA ARG A 15 -10.30 4.01 6.82
C ARG A 15 -10.69 3.30 8.12
N MET A 16 -11.99 3.05 8.33
CA MET A 16 -12.50 2.35 9.51
C MET A 16 -11.96 0.92 9.59
N ARG A 17 -11.84 0.21 8.47
CA ARG A 17 -11.24 -1.12 8.41
C ARG A 17 -9.77 -1.09 8.82
N HIS A 18 -8.98 -0.15 8.31
CA HIS A 18 -7.58 0.04 8.71
C HIS A 18 -7.45 0.39 10.19
N SER A 19 -8.32 1.26 10.71
CA SER A 19 -8.34 1.63 12.13
C SER A 19 -8.67 0.42 13.02
N ALA A 20 -9.66 -0.40 12.63
CA ALA A 20 -10.03 -1.62 13.36
C ALA A 20 -8.88 -2.63 13.37
N THR A 21 -8.25 -2.88 12.22
CA THR A 21 -7.10 -3.80 12.10
C THR A 21 -5.95 -3.36 13.00
N ARG A 22 -5.63 -2.06 12.99
CA ARG A 22 -4.60 -1.50 13.88
C ARG A 22 -4.96 -1.70 15.35
N ALA A 23 -6.20 -1.40 15.74
CA ALA A 23 -6.64 -1.55 17.12
C ALA A 23 -6.48 -2.99 17.62
N ILE A 24 -6.84 -4.00 16.82
CA ILE A 24 -6.67 -5.41 17.15
C ILE A 24 -5.19 -5.78 17.32
N LEU A 25 -4.31 -5.20 16.50
CA LEU A 25 -2.87 -5.52 16.54
C LEU A 25 -2.12 -4.79 17.66
N GLU A 26 -2.65 -3.67 18.17
CA GLU A 26 -1.98 -2.84 19.19
C GLU A 26 -2.58 -2.96 20.58
N ARG A 27 -3.81 -3.47 20.72
CA ARG A 27 -4.56 -3.43 21.98
C ARG A 27 -5.18 -4.78 22.28
N ASP A 28 -5.24 -5.13 23.57
CA ASP A 28 -5.86 -6.36 24.08
C ASP A 28 -7.33 -6.17 24.51
N ASP A 29 -7.79 -4.92 24.59
CA ASP A 29 -9.12 -4.53 25.06
C ASP A 29 -10.07 -4.17 23.89
N VAL A 30 -10.03 -4.92 22.78
CA VAL A 30 -10.78 -4.65 21.56
C VAL A 30 -11.80 -5.73 21.27
N ILE A 31 -13.04 -5.31 20.98
CA ILE A 31 -14.10 -6.15 20.44
C ILE A 31 -14.47 -5.62 19.05
N VAL A 32 -14.46 -6.47 18.04
CA VAL A 32 -14.83 -6.11 16.67
C VAL A 32 -16.21 -6.65 16.34
N VAL A 33 -17.08 -5.74 15.89
CA VAL A 33 -18.37 -6.08 15.30
C VAL A 33 -18.34 -5.67 13.83
N ALA A 34 -18.42 -6.65 12.93
CA ALA A 34 -18.28 -6.41 11.50
C ALA A 34 -19.25 -7.26 10.69
N SER A 35 -19.53 -6.86 9.45
CA SER A 35 -20.29 -7.70 8.52
C SER A 35 -19.42 -8.84 8.00
N VAL A 36 -20.06 -9.92 7.52
CA VAL A 36 -19.37 -11.07 6.94
C VAL A 36 -18.45 -10.72 5.75
N SER A 37 -18.71 -9.61 5.07
CA SER A 37 -17.87 -9.13 3.98
C SER A 37 -16.44 -8.77 4.39
N CYS A 38 -16.20 -8.56 5.69
CA CYS A 38 -14.88 -8.24 6.21
C CYS A 38 -13.92 -9.45 6.26
N ILE A 39 -14.43 -10.70 6.17
CA ILE A 39 -13.59 -11.90 6.19
C ILE A 39 -13.11 -12.35 4.80
N TYR A 40 -13.67 -11.77 3.74
CA TYR A 40 -13.28 -12.11 2.36
C TYR A 40 -12.11 -11.27 1.88
N GLY A 41 -11.11 -11.92 1.30
CA GLY A 41 -10.00 -11.27 0.64
C GLY A 41 -9.00 -10.59 1.57
N ILE A 42 -9.08 -10.76 2.86
CA ILE A 42 -8.03 -10.33 3.79
C ILE A 42 -6.85 -11.30 3.65
N GLY A 43 -5.65 -10.74 3.43
CA GLY A 43 -4.42 -11.51 3.42
C GLY A 43 -4.09 -12.13 4.79
N SER A 44 -2.97 -12.86 4.86
CA SER A 44 -2.52 -13.45 6.13
C SER A 44 -2.15 -12.35 7.13
N VAL A 45 -2.57 -12.51 8.38
CA VAL A 45 -2.22 -11.62 9.50
C VAL A 45 -0.71 -11.59 9.70
N GLU A 46 -0.05 -12.75 9.56
CA GLU A 46 1.40 -12.88 9.67
C GLU A 46 2.12 -12.04 8.62
N THR A 47 1.66 -12.10 7.37
CA THR A 47 2.20 -11.30 6.28
C THR A 47 2.01 -9.80 6.52
N TYR A 48 0.82 -9.39 6.91
CA TYR A 48 0.51 -7.99 7.19
C TYR A 48 1.37 -7.44 8.35
N SER A 49 1.49 -8.21 9.43
CA SER A 49 2.31 -7.85 10.59
C SER A 49 3.80 -7.83 10.27
N ALA A 50 4.29 -8.78 9.47
CA ALA A 50 5.69 -8.86 9.07
C ALA A 50 6.12 -7.69 8.16
N MET A 51 5.21 -7.07 7.42
CA MET A 51 5.47 -5.89 6.59
C MET A 51 5.37 -4.59 7.39
N THR A 52 4.74 -4.61 8.56
CA THR A 52 4.66 -3.46 9.47
C THR A 52 6.03 -3.17 10.06
N PHE A 53 6.46 -1.92 10.05
CA PHE A 53 7.72 -1.51 10.67
C PHE A 53 7.55 -0.31 11.59
N GLN A 54 8.48 -0.17 12.54
CA GLN A 54 8.50 0.90 13.51
C GLN A 54 9.73 1.77 13.26
N ILE A 55 9.58 3.07 13.46
CA ILE A 55 10.66 4.05 13.40
C ILE A 55 10.58 5.00 14.60
N GLN A 56 11.73 5.51 15.02
CA GLN A 56 11.87 6.45 16.11
C GLN A 56 13.01 7.45 15.84
N PRO A 57 13.01 8.62 16.49
CA PRO A 57 14.16 9.52 16.44
C PRO A 57 15.45 8.82 16.88
N GLY A 58 16.54 9.09 16.16
CA GLY A 58 17.84 8.44 16.35
C GLY A 58 18.05 7.18 15.49
N ASP A 59 17.01 6.67 14.84
CA ASP A 59 17.18 5.54 13.90
C ASP A 59 17.97 5.99 12.67
N ARG A 60 18.93 5.18 12.26
CA ARG A 60 19.62 5.36 10.98
C ARG A 60 18.85 4.71 9.86
N ILE A 61 18.47 5.50 8.88
CA ILE A 61 17.67 5.04 7.75
C ILE A 61 18.11 5.72 6.45
N ASP A 62 18.27 4.94 5.40
CA ASP A 62 18.39 5.48 4.05
C ASP A 62 17.04 6.02 3.60
N GLU A 63 16.97 7.30 3.24
CA GLU A 63 15.77 7.97 2.73
C GLU A 63 15.15 7.21 1.55
N LYS A 64 15.99 6.74 0.61
CA LYS A 64 15.51 5.96 -0.55
C LYS A 64 14.89 4.64 -0.13
N LYS A 65 15.49 3.99 0.87
CA LYS A 65 14.97 2.75 1.43
C LYS A 65 13.63 3.00 2.13
N LEU A 66 13.51 4.05 2.95
CA LEU A 66 12.24 4.40 3.60
C LEU A 66 11.13 4.62 2.57
N MET A 67 11.40 5.38 1.51
CA MET A 67 10.40 5.58 0.43
C MET A 67 10.06 4.27 -0.28
N ALA A 68 11.02 3.39 -0.52
CA ALA A 68 10.77 2.08 -1.11
C ALA A 68 9.93 1.18 -0.19
N ASP A 69 10.18 1.20 1.11
CA ASP A 69 9.41 0.47 2.11
C ASP A 69 7.97 1.00 2.18
N LEU A 70 7.75 2.32 2.10
CA LEU A 70 6.41 2.90 2.01
C LEU A 70 5.66 2.46 0.75
N VAL A 71 6.33 2.43 -0.41
CA VAL A 71 5.74 1.91 -1.66
C VAL A 71 5.42 0.41 -1.53
N ALA A 72 6.27 -0.38 -0.90
CA ALA A 72 6.01 -1.80 -0.63
C ALA A 72 4.78 -2.00 0.27
N LEU A 73 4.51 -1.06 1.19
CA LEU A 73 3.30 -1.00 2.00
C LEU A 73 2.08 -0.40 1.26
N GLN A 74 2.18 -0.19 -0.06
CA GLN A 74 1.12 0.34 -0.92
C GLN A 74 0.76 1.82 -0.68
N TYR A 75 1.64 2.60 -0.04
CA TYR A 75 1.51 4.05 -0.05
C TYR A 75 1.93 4.61 -1.40
N LYS A 76 1.19 5.61 -1.87
CA LYS A 76 1.48 6.28 -3.14
C LYS A 76 2.29 7.56 -2.89
N ARG A 77 3.36 7.77 -3.65
CA ARG A 77 4.03 9.06 -3.63
C ARG A 77 3.20 10.09 -4.40
N ASN A 78 2.85 11.17 -3.74
CA ASN A 78 2.15 12.29 -4.37
C ASN A 78 2.64 13.60 -3.75
N ASP A 79 3.53 14.29 -4.47
CA ASP A 79 4.12 15.54 -4.00
C ASP A 79 3.17 16.75 -4.19
N GLN A 80 2.08 16.60 -4.96
CA GLN A 80 1.11 17.67 -5.28
C GLN A 80 -0.14 17.61 -4.40
N ALA A 81 -0.80 16.45 -4.34
CA ALA A 81 -1.99 16.22 -3.54
C ALA A 81 -1.66 15.30 -2.36
N PHE A 82 -1.76 15.83 -1.14
CA PHE A 82 -1.47 15.09 0.08
C PHE A 82 -2.75 14.58 0.70
N GLU A 83 -3.03 13.32 0.45
CA GLU A 83 -4.26 12.65 0.83
C GLU A 83 -3.96 11.41 1.67
N ARG A 84 -4.97 10.84 2.31
CA ARG A 84 -4.87 9.58 3.04
C ARG A 84 -4.26 8.47 2.16
N GLY A 85 -3.30 7.74 2.68
CA GLY A 85 -2.60 6.68 1.95
C GLY A 85 -1.52 7.19 1.00
N THR A 86 -1.12 8.46 1.10
CA THR A 86 -0.02 9.01 0.33
C THR A 86 1.15 9.43 1.21
N PHE A 87 2.31 9.54 0.61
CA PHE A 87 3.47 10.22 1.20
C PHE A 87 4.07 11.19 0.19
N ARG A 88 4.76 12.19 0.69
CA ARG A 88 5.50 13.16 -0.12
C ARG A 88 6.82 13.53 0.52
N ARG A 89 7.73 14.04 -0.31
CA ARG A 89 9.01 14.55 0.13
C ARG A 89 9.03 16.08 0.06
N ARG A 90 9.50 16.72 1.13
CA ARG A 90 9.74 18.17 1.18
C ARG A 90 11.10 18.46 1.83
N GLY A 91 12.11 18.74 1.02
CA GLY A 91 13.48 18.89 1.51
C GLY A 91 13.99 17.59 2.16
N ASP A 92 14.45 17.69 3.40
CA ASP A 92 14.93 16.56 4.22
C ASP A 92 13.82 15.96 5.08
N THR A 93 12.56 16.12 4.66
CA THR A 93 11.40 15.65 5.41
C THR A 93 10.53 14.77 4.52
N ILE A 94 10.11 13.62 5.08
CA ILE A 94 9.07 12.77 4.49
C ILE A 94 7.79 12.99 5.29
N GLU A 95 6.73 13.40 4.61
CA GLU A 95 5.40 13.50 5.18
C GLU A 95 4.56 12.30 4.75
N LEU A 96 3.94 11.61 5.70
CA LEU A 96 3.12 10.41 5.51
C LEU A 96 1.73 10.64 6.07
N PHE A 97 0.70 10.36 5.25
CA PHE A 97 -0.68 10.35 5.70
C PHE A 97 -1.17 8.91 5.87
N PRO A 98 -1.16 8.37 7.11
CA PRO A 98 -1.50 6.98 7.37
C PRO A 98 -2.93 6.62 6.96
N ALA A 99 -3.13 5.35 6.54
CA ALA A 99 -4.40 4.86 6.04
C ALA A 99 -5.55 4.90 7.07
N HIS A 100 -5.23 4.86 8.37
CA HIS A 100 -6.19 4.78 9.47
C HIS A 100 -6.58 6.12 10.08
N TYR A 101 -5.91 7.22 9.69
CA TYR A 101 -6.21 8.57 10.16
C TYR A 101 -7.07 9.35 9.16
N GLU A 102 -7.83 10.32 9.68
CA GLU A 102 -8.64 11.24 8.91
C GLU A 102 -8.08 12.67 8.94
N ASP A 103 -7.59 13.09 10.11
CA ASP A 103 -7.29 14.47 10.46
C ASP A 103 -5.84 14.70 10.89
N ARG A 104 -4.98 13.70 10.74
CA ARG A 104 -3.59 13.79 11.18
C ARG A 104 -2.64 13.01 10.30
N ALA A 105 -1.47 13.57 10.13
CA ALA A 105 -0.38 13.01 9.35
C ALA A 105 0.93 13.12 10.11
N TRP A 106 1.93 12.39 9.68
CA TRP A 106 3.25 12.36 10.29
C TRP A 106 4.29 13.04 9.40
N ARG A 107 5.17 13.80 10.05
CA ARG A 107 6.33 14.42 9.45
C ARG A 107 7.57 13.80 10.05
N ILE A 108 8.36 13.14 9.23
CA ILE A 108 9.61 12.46 9.57
C ILE A 108 10.73 13.33 9.06
N SER A 109 11.40 14.05 9.97
CA SER A 109 12.53 14.93 9.64
C SER A 109 13.82 14.14 9.68
N LEU A 110 14.64 14.26 8.64
CA LEU A 110 15.90 13.57 8.49
C LEU A 110 17.06 14.57 8.58
N PHE A 111 18.12 14.16 9.24
CA PHE A 111 19.41 14.83 9.19
C PHE A 111 20.46 13.85 8.68
N GLY A 112 20.81 13.96 7.41
CA GLY A 112 21.63 12.97 6.73
C GLY A 112 20.92 11.61 6.64
N ASP A 113 21.48 10.61 7.30
CA ASP A 113 20.95 9.23 7.38
C ASP A 113 20.24 8.92 8.72
N GLU A 114 19.94 9.93 9.53
CA GLU A 114 19.35 9.79 10.85
C GLU A 114 17.98 10.47 10.93
N ILE A 115 17.01 9.83 11.58
CA ILE A 115 15.73 10.46 11.92
C ILE A 115 15.95 11.43 13.08
N GLU A 116 15.86 12.73 12.81
CA GLU A 116 16.01 13.77 13.81
C GLU A 116 14.78 13.90 14.71
N ALA A 117 13.59 13.89 14.10
CA ALA A 117 12.33 14.06 14.81
C ALA A 117 11.15 13.45 14.02
N ILE A 118 10.14 13.02 14.77
CA ILE A 118 8.84 12.63 14.22
C ILE A 118 7.78 13.51 14.86
N THR A 119 6.98 14.18 14.02
CA THR A 119 5.90 15.06 14.49
C THR A 119 4.59 14.68 13.84
N GLU A 120 3.52 14.79 14.62
CA GLU A 120 2.14 14.73 14.11
C GLU A 120 1.69 16.15 13.73
N PHE A 121 0.94 16.28 12.66
CA PHE A 121 0.41 17.55 12.20
C PHE A 121 -0.96 17.37 11.53
N ASP A 122 -1.75 18.43 11.53
CA ASP A 122 -3.00 18.52 10.78
C ASP A 122 -2.70 18.73 9.29
N PRO A 123 -3.10 17.80 8.39
CA PRO A 123 -2.79 17.89 6.96
C PRO A 123 -3.44 19.08 6.25
N LEU A 124 -4.54 19.64 6.78
CA LEU A 124 -5.23 20.80 6.20
C LEU A 124 -4.52 22.11 6.54
N THR A 125 -4.14 22.27 7.79
CA THR A 125 -3.55 23.53 8.29
C THR A 125 -2.02 23.49 8.31
N GLY A 126 -1.41 22.33 8.25
CA GLY A 126 0.02 22.11 8.41
C GLY A 126 0.53 22.31 9.85
N LYS A 127 -0.36 22.58 10.80
CA LYS A 127 0.01 22.84 12.20
C LYS A 127 0.46 21.56 12.89
N LYS A 128 1.61 21.63 13.56
CA LYS A 128 2.08 20.57 14.45
C LYS A 128 1.10 20.39 15.62
N THR A 129 0.70 19.15 15.85
CA THR A 129 -0.19 18.77 16.98
C THR A 129 0.56 18.06 18.08
N ALA A 130 1.56 17.25 17.77
CA ALA A 130 2.36 16.52 18.74
C ALA A 130 3.80 16.27 18.26
N THR A 131 4.68 15.93 19.19
CA THR A 131 5.96 15.27 18.92
C THR A 131 5.83 13.82 19.34
N LEU A 132 6.28 12.90 18.51
CA LEU A 132 6.14 11.46 18.72
C LEU A 132 7.49 10.84 19.00
N GLU A 133 7.55 9.98 20.01
CA GLU A 133 8.76 9.22 20.36
C GLU A 133 8.98 8.05 19.40
N GLN A 134 7.92 7.53 18.84
CA GLN A 134 7.95 6.44 17.85
C GLN A 134 6.66 6.38 17.05
N VAL A 135 6.72 5.84 15.86
CA VAL A 135 5.53 5.50 15.06
C VAL A 135 5.66 4.10 14.48
N ARG A 136 4.52 3.41 14.42
CA ARG A 136 4.40 2.14 13.73
C ARG A 136 3.64 2.35 12.42
N ILE A 137 4.29 2.00 11.31
CA ILE A 137 3.77 2.20 9.97
C ILE A 137 3.16 0.88 9.50
N TYR A 138 1.85 0.90 9.31
CA TYR A 138 1.06 -0.21 8.78
C TYR A 138 0.85 -0.05 7.27
N ALA A 139 0.55 -1.15 6.60
CA ALA A 139 0.25 -1.11 5.18
C ALA A 139 -1.00 -0.28 4.86
N ASN A 140 -0.98 0.39 3.72
CA ASN A 140 -2.10 1.15 3.16
C ASN A 140 -3.14 0.25 2.45
N SER A 141 -2.94 -1.06 2.49
CA SER A 141 -3.86 -2.06 1.95
C SER A 141 -3.80 -3.32 2.79
N HIS A 142 -4.94 -4.00 2.94
CA HIS A 142 -4.98 -5.33 3.54
C HIS A 142 -4.46 -6.43 2.59
N TYR A 143 -4.23 -6.09 1.32
CA TYR A 143 -3.78 -6.99 0.26
C TYR A 143 -2.30 -6.79 -0.07
N VAL A 144 -1.46 -6.67 0.94
CA VAL A 144 -0.01 -6.56 0.74
C VAL A 144 0.62 -7.94 0.59
N THR A 145 1.55 -8.03 -0.35
CA THR A 145 2.25 -9.28 -0.66
C THR A 145 3.76 -9.05 -0.65
N PRO A 146 4.53 -9.89 0.07
CA PRO A 146 5.99 -9.76 0.10
C PRO A 146 6.62 -9.90 -1.28
N ARG A 147 7.68 -9.14 -1.54
CA ARG A 147 8.41 -9.15 -2.82
C ARG A 147 8.80 -10.56 -3.32
N PRO A 148 9.32 -11.49 -2.48
CA PRO A 148 9.63 -12.83 -2.96
C PRO A 148 8.43 -13.58 -3.53
N THR A 149 7.26 -13.45 -2.87
CA THR A 149 6.00 -14.06 -3.33
C THR A 149 5.52 -13.41 -4.63
N LEU A 150 5.61 -12.09 -4.76
CA LEU A 150 5.30 -11.39 -6.02
C LEU A 150 6.19 -11.85 -7.17
N ASN A 151 7.49 -12.01 -6.93
CA ASN A 151 8.41 -12.47 -7.96
C ASN A 151 8.08 -13.89 -8.42
N GLN A 152 7.71 -14.80 -7.51
CA GLN A 152 7.25 -16.14 -7.85
C GLN A 152 5.96 -16.11 -8.68
N ALA A 153 4.99 -15.28 -8.28
CA ALA A 153 3.75 -15.09 -9.02
C ALA A 153 4.00 -14.57 -10.44
N VAL A 154 4.89 -13.57 -10.60
CA VAL A 154 5.26 -13.03 -11.92
C VAL A 154 5.88 -14.11 -12.82
N VAL A 155 6.73 -14.99 -12.28
CA VAL A 155 7.31 -16.10 -13.05
C VAL A 155 6.21 -17.06 -13.50
N ALA A 156 5.28 -17.43 -12.64
CA ALA A 156 4.16 -18.31 -12.96
C ALA A 156 3.22 -17.67 -14.01
N ILE A 157 2.85 -16.39 -13.83
CA ILE A 157 2.02 -15.66 -14.80
C ILE A 157 2.66 -15.62 -16.19
N LYS A 158 3.97 -15.34 -16.27
CA LYS A 158 4.68 -15.33 -17.57
C LYS A 158 4.67 -16.70 -18.25
N ALA A 159 4.82 -17.79 -17.51
CA ALA A 159 4.79 -19.14 -18.05
C ALA A 159 3.37 -19.49 -18.56
N GLU A 160 2.34 -19.16 -17.81
CA GLU A 160 0.93 -19.36 -18.21
C GLU A 160 0.56 -18.51 -19.43
N LEU A 161 0.96 -17.22 -19.43
CA LEU A 161 0.75 -16.33 -20.56
C LEU A 161 1.33 -16.92 -21.84
N LYS A 162 2.59 -17.37 -21.80
CA LYS A 162 3.25 -17.98 -22.98
C LYS A 162 2.46 -19.17 -23.51
N ALA A 163 2.09 -20.10 -22.66
CA ALA A 163 1.31 -21.28 -23.07
C ALA A 163 -0.04 -20.86 -23.67
N ARG A 164 -0.69 -19.84 -23.11
CA ARG A 164 -1.97 -19.33 -23.62
C ARG A 164 -1.83 -18.64 -24.97
N LEU A 165 -0.79 -17.84 -25.16
CA LEU A 165 -0.50 -17.17 -26.43
C LEU A 165 -0.20 -18.18 -27.53
N ASP A 166 0.62 -19.20 -27.25
CA ASP A 166 0.94 -20.28 -28.21
C ASP A 166 -0.35 -20.98 -28.66
N TRP A 167 -1.25 -21.28 -27.72
CA TRP A 167 -2.57 -21.87 -28.05
C TRP A 167 -3.43 -20.92 -28.90
N MET A 168 -3.50 -19.62 -28.57
CA MET A 168 -4.29 -18.65 -29.31
C MET A 168 -3.80 -18.49 -30.74
N VAL A 169 -2.49 -18.40 -30.94
CA VAL A 169 -1.86 -18.31 -32.27
C VAL A 169 -2.17 -19.56 -33.10
N ALA A 170 -2.01 -20.76 -32.52
CA ALA A 170 -2.35 -22.01 -33.18
C ALA A 170 -3.82 -22.14 -33.60
N ASN A 171 -4.72 -21.43 -32.92
CA ASN A 171 -6.16 -21.40 -33.21
C ASN A 171 -6.61 -20.16 -34.00
N GLY A 172 -5.66 -19.39 -34.60
CA GLY A 172 -5.97 -18.24 -35.46
C GLY A 172 -6.48 -16.99 -34.73
N LYS A 173 -6.37 -16.93 -33.39
CA LYS A 173 -6.82 -15.81 -32.54
C LYS A 173 -5.72 -14.78 -32.34
N LEU A 174 -5.20 -14.24 -33.44
CA LEU A 174 -4.01 -13.37 -33.39
C LEU A 174 -4.27 -12.05 -32.68
N LEU A 175 -5.42 -11.42 -32.89
CA LEU A 175 -5.77 -10.15 -32.29
C LEU A 175 -5.98 -10.27 -30.77
N GLU A 176 -6.66 -11.33 -30.34
CA GLU A 176 -6.88 -11.63 -28.94
C GLU A 176 -5.55 -11.95 -28.24
N ALA A 177 -4.65 -12.69 -28.91
CA ALA A 177 -3.33 -12.98 -28.41
C ALA A 177 -2.53 -11.69 -28.15
N GLN A 178 -2.50 -10.78 -29.13
CA GLN A 178 -1.80 -9.50 -29.01
C GLN A 178 -2.34 -8.65 -27.86
N ARG A 179 -3.69 -8.55 -27.74
CA ARG A 179 -4.32 -7.79 -26.66
C ARG A 179 -4.05 -8.37 -25.28
N LEU A 180 -4.10 -9.70 -25.15
CA LEU A 180 -3.80 -10.38 -23.89
C LEU A 180 -2.34 -10.16 -23.50
N GLU A 181 -1.41 -10.29 -24.44
CA GLU A 181 0.01 -10.06 -24.21
C GLU A 181 0.30 -8.65 -23.72
N GLN A 182 -0.22 -7.62 -24.43
CA GLN A 182 -0.02 -6.23 -24.06
C GLN A 182 -0.56 -5.92 -22.66
N ARG A 183 -1.80 -6.36 -22.36
CA ARG A 183 -2.42 -6.11 -21.05
C ARG A 183 -1.67 -6.80 -19.92
N THR A 184 -1.38 -8.09 -20.10
CA THR A 184 -0.70 -8.86 -19.05
C THR A 184 0.72 -8.35 -18.81
N THR A 185 1.44 -7.94 -19.87
CA THR A 185 2.78 -7.34 -19.75
C THR A 185 2.72 -6.05 -18.94
N PHE A 186 1.76 -5.17 -19.23
CA PHE A 186 1.56 -3.94 -18.48
C PHE A 186 1.21 -4.22 -17.01
N ASP A 187 0.30 -5.17 -16.73
CA ASP A 187 -0.07 -5.56 -15.37
C ASP A 187 1.14 -6.12 -14.58
N ILE A 188 2.00 -6.91 -15.24
CA ILE A 188 3.24 -7.41 -14.64
C ILE A 188 4.20 -6.27 -14.30
N GLU A 189 4.37 -5.29 -15.19
CA GLU A 189 5.19 -4.11 -14.91
C GLU A 189 4.66 -3.32 -13.72
N MET A 190 3.36 -3.13 -13.63
CA MET A 190 2.72 -2.48 -12.47
C MET A 190 2.95 -3.27 -11.18
N ILE A 191 2.75 -4.59 -11.19
CA ILE A 191 3.01 -5.46 -10.03
C ILE A 191 4.48 -5.35 -9.59
N GLN A 192 5.42 -5.35 -10.53
CA GLN A 192 6.84 -5.24 -10.23
C GLN A 192 7.22 -3.86 -9.68
N ALA A 193 6.59 -2.78 -10.18
CA ALA A 193 6.88 -1.42 -9.77
C ALA A 193 6.22 -1.07 -8.41
N THR A 194 4.94 -1.40 -8.25
CA THR A 194 4.10 -0.93 -7.12
C THR A 194 3.60 -2.04 -6.20
N GLY A 195 3.73 -3.30 -6.60
CA GLY A 195 3.20 -4.46 -5.86
C GLY A 195 1.72 -4.76 -6.12
N SER A 196 1.07 -4.04 -7.03
CA SER A 196 -0.35 -4.24 -7.40
C SER A 196 -0.60 -3.86 -8.85
N CYS A 197 -1.73 -4.32 -9.40
CA CYS A 197 -2.28 -3.85 -10.68
C CYS A 197 -3.79 -3.63 -10.55
N ALA A 198 -4.36 -2.91 -11.50
CA ALA A 198 -5.80 -2.61 -11.48
C ALA A 198 -6.69 -3.76 -12.01
N GLY A 199 -6.10 -4.80 -12.63
CA GLY A 199 -6.80 -5.98 -13.15
C GLY A 199 -7.37 -5.80 -14.55
#